data_bd4288fcb4c83afcb426f4b31beb1685
#
_entry.id   bd4288fcb4c83afcb426f4b31beb1685
#
_cell.length_a   1.000
_cell.length_b   1.000
_cell.length_c   1.000
_cell.angle_alpha   90.00
_cell.angle_beta   90.00
_cell.angle_gamma   90.00
#
_symmetry.space_group_name_H-M   'P 1'
#
loop_
_entity.id
_entity.type
_entity.pdbx_description
1 polymer ?
#
loop_
_entity_poly.entity_id
_entity_poly.type
_entity_poly.pdbx_seq_one_letter_code
_entity_poly.pdbx_strand_id
1 'polypeptide(L)'
;MKTTYALELADVKAIAAAAEGEALANQWAVSIAIVDAGGHLLSLQRLDGAAPISAQIAPAKAQTAALGRRESRIYEEMVNGGRVSFLSAPGLQGLLEGGVPILKEGQCLGAVGVSGVKSAEDAQIARAGIAALKL
;
A
#
# COMPACT_ATOMS: atom_id res chain seq x y z
N MET A 1 -26.12 -6.46 10.58
CA MET A 1 -24.89 -7.06 10.03
C MET A 1 -24.82 -6.81 8.54
N LYS A 2 -23.63 -6.67 8.00
CA LYS A 2 -23.45 -6.46 6.56
C LYS A 2 -22.55 -7.52 5.96
N THR A 3 -22.70 -7.76 4.65
CA THR A 3 -21.82 -8.61 3.87
C THR A 3 -20.65 -7.76 3.39
N THR A 4 -19.44 -8.29 3.49
CA THR A 4 -18.23 -7.59 3.03
C THR A 4 -17.47 -8.44 2.04
N TYR A 5 -16.78 -7.75 1.11
CA TYR A 5 -15.81 -8.39 0.22
C TYR A 5 -14.53 -8.67 0.99
N ALA A 6 -13.84 -9.75 0.62
CA ALA A 6 -12.53 -10.09 1.16
C ALA A 6 -11.61 -10.50 0.01
N LEU A 7 -10.33 -10.12 0.10
CA LEU A 7 -9.33 -10.52 -0.89
C LEU A 7 -9.03 -12.01 -0.75
N GLU A 8 -9.03 -12.71 -1.87
CA GLU A 8 -8.55 -14.08 -1.94
C GLU A 8 -7.11 -14.12 -2.45
N LEU A 9 -6.46 -15.27 -2.34
CA LEU A 9 -5.08 -15.41 -2.79
C LEU A 9 -4.92 -15.08 -4.28
N ALA A 10 -5.91 -15.43 -5.11
CA ALA A 10 -5.88 -15.12 -6.52
C ALA A 10 -5.85 -13.61 -6.77
N ASP A 11 -6.61 -12.83 -5.99
CA ASP A 11 -6.61 -11.38 -6.07
C ASP A 11 -5.24 -10.81 -5.70
N VAL A 12 -4.68 -11.32 -4.60
CA VAL A 12 -3.36 -10.90 -4.11
C VAL A 12 -2.28 -11.16 -5.17
N LYS A 13 -2.30 -12.34 -5.79
CA LYS A 13 -1.34 -12.68 -6.84
C LYS A 13 -1.48 -11.78 -8.07
N ALA A 14 -2.72 -11.44 -8.45
CA ALA A 14 -2.96 -10.55 -9.59
C ALA A 14 -2.42 -9.13 -9.29
N ILE A 15 -2.67 -8.61 -8.10
CA ILE A 15 -2.15 -7.32 -7.67
C ILE A 15 -0.61 -7.33 -7.68
N ALA A 16 -0.02 -8.34 -7.06
CA ALA A 16 1.44 -8.46 -6.96
C ALA A 16 2.10 -8.51 -8.34
N ALA A 17 1.55 -9.29 -9.26
CA ALA A 17 2.09 -9.40 -10.61
C ALA A 17 2.00 -8.09 -11.39
N ALA A 18 0.87 -7.39 -11.30
CA ALA A 18 0.69 -6.12 -11.99
C ALA A 18 1.57 -5.00 -11.40
N ALA A 19 1.71 -4.95 -10.08
CA ALA A 19 2.59 -3.99 -9.42
C ALA A 19 4.06 -4.25 -9.80
N GLU A 20 4.50 -5.51 -9.78
CA GLU A 20 5.84 -5.90 -10.22
C GLU A 20 6.07 -5.49 -11.67
N GLY A 21 5.10 -5.76 -12.56
CA GLY A 21 5.19 -5.39 -13.97
C GLY A 21 5.38 -3.89 -14.16
N GLU A 22 4.65 -3.07 -13.43
CA GLU A 22 4.80 -1.61 -13.48
C GLU A 22 6.17 -1.17 -13.01
N ALA A 23 6.66 -1.74 -11.90
CA ALA A 23 7.97 -1.43 -11.36
C ALA A 23 9.09 -1.80 -12.36
N LEU A 24 9.04 -3.00 -12.93
CA LEU A 24 10.03 -3.47 -13.87
C LEU A 24 10.02 -2.67 -15.17
N ALA A 25 8.84 -2.30 -15.67
CA ALA A 25 8.73 -1.48 -16.88
C ALA A 25 9.39 -0.10 -16.74
N ASN A 26 9.41 0.43 -15.53
CA ASN A 26 10.04 1.72 -15.22
C ASN A 26 11.46 1.58 -14.65
N GLN A 27 11.97 0.36 -14.51
CA GLN A 27 13.27 0.06 -13.90
C GLN A 27 13.36 0.56 -12.45
N TRP A 28 12.28 0.43 -11.71
CA TRP A 28 12.18 0.82 -10.31
C TRP A 28 12.36 -0.38 -9.39
N ALA A 29 13.37 -0.32 -8.51
CA ALA A 29 13.63 -1.37 -7.53
C ALA A 29 12.90 -1.04 -6.22
N VAL A 30 11.85 -1.79 -5.93
CA VAL A 30 10.95 -1.51 -4.80
C VAL A 30 10.58 -2.79 -4.04
N SER A 31 10.04 -2.61 -2.84
CA SER A 31 9.26 -3.63 -2.15
C SER A 31 7.78 -3.33 -2.31
N ILE A 32 6.99 -4.39 -2.49
CA ILE A 32 5.54 -4.32 -2.69
C ILE A 32 4.89 -5.16 -1.60
N ALA A 33 4.03 -4.54 -0.81
CA ALA A 33 3.29 -5.21 0.27
C ALA A 33 1.80 -5.12 0.00
N ILE A 34 1.07 -6.21 0.29
CA ILE A 34 -0.38 -6.26 0.19
C ILE A 34 -0.90 -6.71 1.54
N VAL A 35 -1.86 -5.97 2.10
CA VAL A 35 -2.49 -6.29 3.37
C VAL A 35 -4.00 -6.42 3.21
N ASP A 36 -4.65 -7.11 4.14
CA ASP A 36 -6.11 -7.21 4.20
C ASP A 36 -6.74 -5.96 4.84
N ALA A 37 -8.06 -5.99 5.01
CA ALA A 37 -8.81 -4.85 5.58
C ALA A 37 -8.42 -4.51 7.03
N GLY A 38 -7.85 -5.47 7.75
CA GLY A 38 -7.34 -5.25 9.11
C GLY A 38 -5.87 -4.87 9.16
N GLY A 39 -5.24 -4.67 8.01
CA GLY A 39 -3.83 -4.32 7.94
C GLY A 39 -2.86 -5.50 8.07
N HIS A 40 -3.38 -6.73 8.05
CA HIS A 40 -2.55 -7.93 8.17
C HIS A 40 -1.89 -8.28 6.85
N LEU A 41 -0.63 -8.65 6.90
CA LEU A 41 0.17 -8.94 5.71
C LEU A 41 -0.34 -10.17 4.97
N LEU A 42 -0.61 -10.03 3.66
CA LEU A 42 -0.96 -11.11 2.76
C LEU A 42 0.20 -11.46 1.82
N SER A 43 1.00 -10.48 1.42
CA SER A 43 2.11 -10.68 0.49
C SER A 43 3.14 -9.58 0.64
N LEU A 44 4.41 -9.96 0.55
CA LEU A 44 5.52 -9.02 0.51
C LEU A 44 6.56 -9.53 -0.48
N GLN A 45 6.91 -8.70 -1.45
CA GLN A 45 7.99 -8.97 -2.40
C GLN A 45 8.98 -7.81 -2.38
N ARG A 46 10.24 -8.10 -2.16
CA ARG A 46 11.32 -7.14 -2.36
C ARG A 46 12.00 -7.47 -3.69
N LEU A 47 11.88 -6.57 -4.66
CA LEU A 47 12.52 -6.75 -5.95
C LEU A 47 14.03 -6.60 -5.82
N ASP A 48 14.75 -7.19 -6.76
CA ASP A 48 16.22 -7.12 -6.78
C ASP A 48 16.67 -5.67 -6.85
N GLY A 49 17.64 -5.32 -6.01
CA GLY A 49 18.18 -3.97 -5.95
C GLY A 49 17.45 -3.00 -5.03
N ALA A 50 16.30 -3.36 -4.49
CA ALA A 50 15.59 -2.52 -3.53
C ALA A 50 16.35 -2.46 -2.20
N ALA A 51 16.43 -1.26 -1.59
CA ALA A 51 17.07 -1.09 -0.31
C ALA A 51 16.38 -1.95 0.76
N PRO A 52 17.12 -2.56 1.70
CA PRO A 52 16.53 -3.40 2.74
C PRO A 52 15.41 -2.73 3.54
N ILE A 53 15.53 -1.43 3.82
CA ILE A 53 14.50 -0.71 4.57
C ILE A 53 13.14 -0.70 3.86
N SER A 54 13.13 -0.84 2.53
CA SER A 54 11.89 -0.86 1.76
C SER A 54 10.96 -2.00 2.19
N ALA A 55 11.52 -3.13 2.62
CA ALA A 55 10.77 -4.28 3.10
C ALA A 55 10.06 -4.01 4.44
N GLN A 56 10.49 -2.99 5.18
CA GLN A 56 9.82 -2.54 6.41
C GLN A 56 8.84 -1.40 6.12
N ILE A 57 9.21 -0.48 5.24
CA ILE A 57 8.39 0.70 4.94
C ILE A 57 7.16 0.32 4.11
N ALA A 58 7.30 -0.55 3.13
CA ALA A 58 6.16 -0.93 2.27
C ALA A 58 4.99 -1.53 3.07
N PRO A 59 5.21 -2.52 3.97
CA PRO A 59 4.11 -3.01 4.81
C PRO A 59 3.51 -1.93 5.71
N ALA A 60 4.32 -1.02 6.26
CA ALA A 60 3.85 0.06 7.12
C ALA A 60 2.94 1.03 6.35
N LYS A 61 3.30 1.37 5.11
CA LYS A 61 2.45 2.20 4.24
C LYS A 61 1.14 1.49 3.91
N ALA A 62 1.18 0.20 3.59
CA ALA A 62 -0.01 -0.59 3.30
C ALA A 62 -0.94 -0.63 4.51
N GLN A 63 -0.39 -0.90 5.69
CA GLN A 63 -1.15 -0.95 6.93
C GLN A 63 -1.82 0.39 7.22
N THR A 64 -1.10 1.49 7.08
CA THR A 64 -1.63 2.83 7.27
C THR A 64 -2.83 3.09 6.34
N ALA A 65 -2.69 2.73 5.06
CA ALA A 65 -3.76 2.94 4.08
C ALA A 65 -4.99 2.06 4.37
N ALA A 66 -4.80 0.82 4.80
CA ALA A 66 -5.89 -0.08 5.12
C ALA A 66 -6.63 0.36 6.39
N LEU A 67 -5.90 0.64 7.47
CA LEU A 67 -6.51 1.02 8.74
C LEU A 67 -7.19 2.38 8.66
N GLY A 68 -6.62 3.32 7.91
CA GLY A 68 -7.21 4.64 7.69
C GLY A 68 -8.24 4.68 6.57
N ARG A 69 -8.32 3.65 5.75
CA ARG A 69 -9.21 3.55 4.58
C ARG A 69 -9.02 4.70 3.61
N ARG A 70 -7.77 5.17 3.46
CA ARG A 70 -7.38 6.27 2.58
C ARG A 70 -5.90 6.16 2.23
N GLU A 71 -5.46 6.87 1.20
CA GLU A 71 -4.04 6.86 0.85
C GLU A 71 -3.18 7.37 2.01
N SER A 72 -2.05 6.72 2.23
CA SER A 72 -1.11 7.13 3.29
C SER A 72 -0.54 8.53 3.06
N ARG A 73 -0.54 9.02 1.81
CA ARG A 73 -0.20 10.39 1.44
C ARG A 73 -0.98 11.42 2.26
N ILE A 74 -2.26 11.17 2.53
CA ILE A 74 -3.11 12.09 3.28
C ILE A 74 -2.57 12.32 4.69
N TYR A 75 -2.09 11.26 5.35
CA TYR A 75 -1.50 11.38 6.67
C TYR A 75 -0.16 12.13 6.63
N GLU A 76 0.67 11.87 5.61
CA GLU A 76 1.92 12.61 5.43
C GLU A 76 1.65 14.11 5.30
N GLU A 77 0.66 14.50 4.49
CA GLU A 77 0.27 15.89 4.30
C GLU A 77 -0.26 16.51 5.61
N MET A 78 -1.01 15.75 6.41
CA MET A 78 -1.51 16.24 7.70
C MET A 78 -0.36 16.54 8.66
N VAL A 79 0.61 15.64 8.77
CA VAL A 79 1.79 15.83 9.61
C VAL A 79 2.62 17.01 9.12
N ASN A 80 2.88 17.08 7.81
CA ASN A 80 3.66 18.17 7.22
C ASN A 80 2.94 19.51 7.33
N GLY A 81 1.61 19.51 7.40
CA GLY A 81 0.79 20.70 7.60
C GLY A 81 0.72 21.16 9.05
N GLY A 82 1.44 20.49 9.97
CA GLY A 82 1.52 20.88 11.37
C GLY A 82 0.81 19.96 12.35
N ARG A 83 0.06 18.97 11.88
CA ARG A 83 -0.66 18.02 12.75
C ARG A 83 0.26 16.90 13.25
N VAL A 84 1.35 17.29 13.92
CA VAL A 84 2.39 16.36 14.40
C VAL A 84 1.87 15.36 15.44
N SER A 85 0.74 15.64 16.09
CA SER A 85 0.12 14.71 17.03
C SER A 85 -0.29 13.37 16.39
N PHE A 86 -0.48 13.33 15.06
CA PHE A 86 -0.73 12.08 14.36
C PHE A 86 0.40 11.08 14.48
N LEU A 87 1.61 11.54 14.78
CA LEU A 87 2.74 10.65 15.03
C LEU A 87 2.53 9.74 16.25
N SER A 88 1.60 10.10 17.14
CA SER A 88 1.26 9.29 18.31
C SER A 88 0.08 8.35 18.10
N ALA A 89 -0.57 8.37 16.92
CA ALA A 89 -1.73 7.53 16.67
C ALA A 89 -1.29 6.05 16.63
N PRO A 90 -1.97 5.16 17.36
CA PRO A 90 -1.59 3.76 17.38
C PRO A 90 -1.85 3.09 16.02
N GLY A 91 -0.94 2.19 15.62
CA GLY A 91 -1.08 1.43 14.38
C GLY A 91 -0.76 2.18 13.09
N LEU A 92 -0.50 3.47 13.15
CA LEU A 92 -0.16 4.28 11.98
C LEU A 92 1.33 4.64 12.01
N GLN A 93 2.16 3.79 11.43
CA GLN A 93 3.62 3.99 11.44
C GLN A 93 4.19 4.40 10.08
N GLY A 94 3.51 4.07 8.99
CA GLY A 94 3.93 4.41 7.64
C GLY A 94 3.20 5.64 7.11
N LEU A 95 3.37 6.80 7.75
CA LEU A 95 2.70 8.04 7.37
C LEU A 95 3.42 8.71 6.20
N LEU A 96 3.65 7.94 5.14
CA LEU A 96 4.41 8.33 3.95
C LEU A 96 3.61 7.93 2.71
N GLU A 97 3.65 8.76 1.69
CA GLU A 97 2.99 8.46 0.41
C GLU A 97 3.51 7.15 -0.19
N GLY A 98 2.60 6.33 -0.72
CA GLY A 98 2.92 5.05 -1.35
C GLY A 98 2.01 3.91 -0.90
N GLY A 99 1.15 4.14 0.09
CA GLY A 99 0.09 3.21 0.48
C GLY A 99 -1.24 3.62 -0.15
N VAL A 100 -1.91 2.69 -0.83
CA VAL A 100 -3.17 2.97 -1.54
C VAL A 100 -4.20 1.92 -1.14
N PRO A 101 -5.38 2.33 -0.66
CA PRO A 101 -6.41 1.37 -0.25
C PRO A 101 -7.08 0.73 -1.47
N ILE A 102 -7.51 -0.51 -1.28
CA ILE A 102 -8.31 -1.24 -2.27
C ILE A 102 -9.77 -1.04 -1.90
N LEU A 103 -10.48 -0.28 -2.72
CA LEU A 103 -11.86 0.11 -2.44
C LEU A 103 -12.81 -0.52 -3.45
N LYS A 104 -13.92 -1.06 -2.96
CA LYS A 104 -15.01 -1.57 -3.79
C LYS A 104 -16.34 -1.25 -3.11
N GLU A 105 -17.21 -0.55 -3.82
CA GLU A 105 -18.55 -0.21 -3.32
C GLU A 105 -18.51 0.44 -1.93
N GLY A 106 -17.55 1.33 -1.72
CA GLY A 106 -17.36 2.01 -0.43
C GLY A 106 -16.70 1.18 0.66
N GLN A 107 -16.35 -0.07 0.38
CA GLN A 107 -15.67 -0.94 1.34
C GLN A 107 -14.17 -0.95 1.07
N CYS A 108 -13.38 -0.94 2.15
CA CYS A 108 -11.93 -1.12 2.06
C CYS A 108 -11.63 -2.61 2.24
N LEU A 109 -11.08 -3.23 1.21
CA LEU A 109 -10.74 -4.66 1.19
C LEU A 109 -9.33 -4.93 1.70
N GLY A 110 -8.52 -3.91 1.74
CA GLY A 110 -7.11 -3.97 2.08
C GLY A 110 -6.37 -2.81 1.47
N ALA A 111 -5.07 -2.96 1.28
CA ALA A 111 -4.24 -1.92 0.70
C ALA A 111 -2.97 -2.49 0.09
N VAL A 112 -2.37 -1.73 -0.81
CA VAL A 112 -1.05 -1.98 -1.37
C VAL A 112 -0.12 -0.88 -0.90
N GLY A 113 1.04 -1.26 -0.39
CA GLY A 113 2.10 -0.33 0.01
C GLY A 113 3.36 -0.60 -0.77
N VAL A 114 3.99 0.44 -1.28
CA VAL A 114 5.20 0.34 -2.08
C VAL A 114 6.25 1.31 -1.54
N SER A 115 7.50 0.86 -1.50
CA SER A 115 8.61 1.69 -1.06
C SER A 115 9.87 1.35 -1.84
N GLY A 116 10.65 2.37 -2.19
CA GLY A 116 11.96 2.17 -2.81
C GLY A 116 12.36 3.24 -3.81
N VAL A 117 11.42 4.00 -4.34
CA VAL A 117 11.67 5.10 -5.28
C VAL A 117 11.02 6.39 -4.77
N LYS A 118 10.76 7.37 -5.62
CA LYS A 118 10.06 8.58 -5.18
C LYS A 118 8.65 8.22 -4.72
N SER A 119 8.14 8.93 -3.72
CA SER A 119 6.84 8.61 -3.10
C SER A 119 5.70 8.55 -4.11
N ALA A 120 5.65 9.47 -5.08
CA ALA A 120 4.63 9.46 -6.13
C ALA A 120 4.76 8.26 -7.05
N GLU A 121 5.99 7.81 -7.30
CA GLU A 121 6.27 6.60 -8.10
C GLU A 121 5.89 5.33 -7.34
N ASP A 122 6.15 5.30 -6.04
CA ASP A 122 5.70 4.22 -5.16
C ASP A 122 4.17 4.07 -5.26
N ALA A 123 3.44 5.19 -5.16
CA ALA A 123 1.98 5.19 -5.25
C ALA A 123 1.49 4.77 -6.63
N GLN A 124 2.19 5.14 -7.70
CA GLN A 124 1.88 4.72 -9.06
C GLN A 124 1.93 3.20 -9.21
N ILE A 125 2.95 2.57 -8.65
CA ILE A 125 3.09 1.11 -8.68
C ILE A 125 1.93 0.46 -7.91
N ALA A 126 1.57 1.00 -6.74
CA ALA A 126 0.47 0.48 -5.94
C ALA A 126 -0.86 0.55 -6.72
N ARG A 127 -1.13 1.68 -7.38
CA ARG A 127 -2.35 1.85 -8.20
C ARG A 127 -2.38 0.90 -9.38
N ALA A 128 -1.24 0.68 -10.04
CA ALA A 128 -1.15 -0.26 -11.15
C ALA A 128 -1.50 -1.69 -10.69
N GLY A 129 -1.05 -2.07 -9.50
CA GLY A 129 -1.41 -3.36 -8.91
C GLY A 129 -2.91 -3.50 -8.69
N ILE A 130 -3.52 -2.50 -8.06
CA ILE A 130 -4.96 -2.51 -7.76
C ILE A 130 -5.80 -2.54 -9.03
N ALA A 131 -5.35 -1.86 -10.08
CA ALA A 131 -6.07 -1.81 -11.36
C ALA A 131 -6.26 -3.20 -11.99
N ALA A 132 -5.42 -4.18 -11.64
CA ALA A 132 -5.55 -5.56 -12.13
C ALA A 132 -6.86 -6.23 -11.68
N LEU A 133 -7.46 -5.78 -10.59
CA LEU A 133 -8.71 -6.34 -10.08
C LEU A 133 -9.94 -5.86 -10.84
N LYS A 134 -9.84 -4.78 -11.59
CA LYS A 134 -10.93 -4.20 -12.40
C LYS A 134 -12.20 -3.94 -11.56
N LEU A 135 -12.02 -3.32 -10.42
CA LEU A 135 -13.09 -3.02 -9.46
C LEU A 135 -14.00 -1.89 -9.94
#